data_965efb7083abbef1a609862fbf29a130
#
_entry.id   965efb7083abbef1a609862fbf29a130
#
_cell.length_a   1.000
_cell.length_b   1.000
_cell.length_c   1.000
_cell.angle_alpha   90.00
_cell.angle_beta   90.00
_cell.angle_gamma   90.00
#
_symmetry.space_group_name_H-M   'P 1'
#
loop_
_entity.id
_entity.type
_entity.pdbx_description
1 polymer ?
#
loop_
_entity_poly.entity_id
_entity_poly.type
_entity_poly.pdbx_seq_one_letter_code
_entity_poly.pdbx_strand_id
1 'polypeptide(L)'
;MDREQARLSYVEGWSSKGMSVPLDFGLAFHDCLEWVASGKSHKTVKRKILTPYYERKAPKLRPHEKEILFELLALVDLTFTEYWKYWQNYDADFRYIYQEKAFKVDHRTKSGKSIPIRGRWDAVYKDSQNAIWLMENKTKSRVDEQGLLAALPFDLQTMMYVHCLQKDLKRPVAGILYNVIRRPTLRKKKTENLPEFVTRVEEDILQRPDHYFMRWKVELLPEDIADWVAKSLDPILDQVYAWWESIKSNPFEPWDSPEHFSNPTALFTKYGRSRYFDFITRGSTSGMYQRKKE
;
A
#
# COMPACT_ATOMS: atom_id res chain seq x y z
N MET A 1 -3.36 -11.93 12.80
CA MET A 1 -2.80 -12.35 11.48
C MET A 1 -3.05 -13.83 11.34
N ASP A 2 -3.43 -14.30 10.16
CA ASP A 2 -3.48 -15.73 9.87
C ASP A 2 -2.07 -16.22 9.53
N ARG A 3 -1.54 -17.13 10.34
CA ARG A 3 -0.15 -17.60 10.23
C ARG A 3 0.05 -18.46 9.00
N GLU A 4 -0.95 -19.25 8.61
CA GLU A 4 -0.88 -20.06 7.40
C GLU A 4 -0.88 -19.19 6.13
N GLN A 5 -1.72 -18.16 6.05
CA GLN A 5 -1.64 -17.22 4.94
C GLN A 5 -0.30 -16.49 4.89
N ALA A 6 0.27 -16.15 6.05
CA ALA A 6 1.59 -15.54 6.12
C ALA A 6 2.68 -16.51 5.62
N ARG A 7 2.63 -17.78 6.00
CA ARG A 7 3.55 -18.82 5.51
C ARG A 7 3.47 -18.95 3.99
N LEU A 8 2.27 -19.13 3.45
CA LEU A 8 2.06 -19.27 2.01
C LEU A 8 2.57 -18.03 1.24
N SER A 9 2.29 -16.83 1.76
CA SER A 9 2.64 -15.59 1.08
C SER A 9 4.13 -15.24 1.16
N TYR A 10 4.68 -15.27 2.38
CA TYR A 10 6.00 -14.70 2.65
C TYR A 10 7.11 -15.74 2.73
N VAL A 11 6.79 -16.95 3.18
CA VAL A 11 7.79 -18.03 3.29
C VAL A 11 7.87 -18.82 2.00
N GLU A 12 6.72 -19.23 1.46
CA GLU A 12 6.66 -20.02 0.23
C GLU A 12 6.53 -19.20 -1.05
N GLY A 13 6.10 -17.94 -0.95
CA GLY A 13 6.02 -17.03 -2.09
C GLY A 13 4.81 -17.24 -3.01
N TRP A 14 3.75 -17.87 -2.53
CA TRP A 14 2.53 -18.05 -3.31
C TRP A 14 1.82 -16.72 -3.58
N SER A 15 1.34 -16.53 -4.79
CA SER A 15 0.59 -15.34 -5.22
C SER A 15 -0.52 -15.73 -6.20
N SER A 16 -1.60 -14.95 -6.21
CA SER A 16 -2.68 -15.15 -7.19
C SER A 16 -2.26 -14.70 -8.59
N LYS A 17 -2.71 -15.43 -9.61
CA LYS A 17 -2.65 -15.03 -11.01
C LYS A 17 -3.77 -14.04 -11.33
N GLY A 18 -3.61 -13.31 -12.41
CA GLY A 18 -4.63 -12.41 -12.95
C GLY A 18 -4.54 -10.97 -12.44
N MET A 19 -5.56 -10.22 -12.77
CA MET A 19 -5.66 -8.78 -12.52
C MET A 19 -6.50 -8.51 -11.27
N SER A 20 -6.10 -7.49 -10.52
CA SER A 20 -6.88 -6.92 -9.42
C SER A 20 -7.02 -5.42 -9.64
N VAL A 21 -8.22 -4.98 -10.05
CA VAL A 21 -8.50 -3.56 -10.34
C VAL A 21 -8.02 -2.61 -9.21
N PRO A 22 -8.33 -2.86 -7.91
CA PRO A 22 -7.84 -1.99 -6.85
C PRO A 22 -6.32 -1.98 -6.71
N LEU A 23 -5.70 -3.15 -6.76
CA LEU A 23 -4.25 -3.29 -6.61
C LEU A 23 -3.50 -2.68 -7.79
N ASP A 24 -3.95 -2.95 -9.01
CA ASP A 24 -3.31 -2.45 -10.22
C ASP A 24 -3.44 -0.94 -10.37
N PHE A 25 -4.60 -0.37 -9.99
CA PHE A 25 -4.77 1.08 -9.93
C PHE A 25 -3.77 1.68 -8.94
N GLY A 26 -3.68 1.12 -7.73
CA GLY A 26 -2.76 1.58 -6.70
C GLY A 26 -1.31 1.54 -7.14
N LEU A 27 -0.85 0.40 -7.64
CA LEU A 27 0.54 0.23 -8.11
C LEU A 27 0.87 1.20 -9.23
N ALA A 28 0.03 1.30 -10.27
CA ALA A 28 0.26 2.22 -11.38
C ALA A 28 0.25 3.69 -10.94
N PHE A 29 -0.60 4.05 -9.97
CA PHE A 29 -0.65 5.41 -9.43
C PHE A 29 0.61 5.74 -8.61
N HIS A 30 1.09 4.82 -7.77
CA HIS A 30 2.36 4.97 -7.04
C HIS A 30 3.55 5.09 -7.98
N ASP A 31 3.62 4.28 -9.07
CA ASP A 31 4.66 4.41 -10.09
C ASP A 31 4.64 5.82 -10.74
N CYS A 32 3.46 6.43 -10.89
CA CYS A 32 3.33 7.81 -11.40
C CYS A 32 3.84 8.84 -10.38
N LEU A 33 3.53 8.67 -9.09
CA LEU A 33 4.03 9.53 -8.01
C LEU A 33 5.57 9.45 -7.94
N GLU A 34 6.13 8.25 -7.95
CA GLU A 34 7.59 8.02 -7.94
C GLU A 34 8.27 8.69 -9.13
N TRP A 35 7.68 8.60 -10.32
CA TRP A 35 8.21 9.25 -11.52
C TRP A 35 8.35 10.75 -11.34
N VAL A 36 7.31 11.42 -10.87
CA VAL A 36 7.32 12.87 -10.65
C VAL A 36 8.20 13.24 -9.47
N ALA A 37 8.19 12.46 -8.40
CA ALA A 37 9.05 12.59 -7.25
C ALA A 37 10.55 12.57 -7.61
N SER A 38 10.91 11.83 -8.67
CA SER A 38 12.28 11.81 -9.20
C SER A 38 12.64 13.04 -10.06
N GLY A 39 11.83 14.12 -10.01
CA GLY A 39 12.05 15.37 -10.76
C GLY A 39 11.66 15.31 -12.24
N LYS A 40 10.93 14.28 -12.66
CA LYS A 40 10.54 14.11 -14.06
C LYS A 40 9.13 14.69 -14.32
N SER A 41 8.88 15.07 -15.56
CA SER A 41 7.64 15.74 -15.92
C SER A 41 6.41 14.82 -15.81
N HIS A 42 5.37 15.29 -15.14
CA HIS A 42 4.05 14.62 -15.08
C HIS A 42 3.46 14.38 -16.48
N LYS A 43 3.71 15.26 -17.46
CA LYS A 43 3.24 15.11 -18.85
C LYS A 43 3.78 13.87 -19.56
N THR A 44 4.84 13.25 -19.03
CA THR A 44 5.45 12.06 -19.63
C THR A 44 5.01 10.74 -18.97
N VAL A 45 4.19 10.80 -17.92
CA VAL A 45 3.72 9.64 -17.13
C VAL A 45 3.08 8.58 -18.02
N LYS A 46 2.15 8.96 -18.89
CA LYS A 46 1.48 8.02 -19.81
C LYS A 46 2.49 7.19 -20.61
N ARG A 47 3.43 7.86 -21.26
CA ARG A 47 4.43 7.21 -22.14
C ARG A 47 5.50 6.44 -21.35
N LYS A 48 5.93 6.97 -20.19
CA LYS A 48 7.10 6.45 -19.48
C LYS A 48 6.75 5.47 -18.36
N ILE A 49 5.52 5.48 -17.89
CA ILE A 49 5.05 4.64 -16.78
C ILE A 49 3.90 3.75 -17.23
N LEU A 50 2.78 4.32 -17.67
CA LEU A 50 1.56 3.55 -17.89
C LEU A 50 1.64 2.64 -19.13
N THR A 51 2.25 3.10 -20.22
CA THR A 51 2.46 2.25 -21.41
C THR A 51 3.39 1.06 -21.09
N PRO A 52 4.58 1.23 -20.49
CA PRO A 52 5.41 0.11 -20.05
C PRO A 52 4.74 -0.80 -19.00
N TYR A 53 3.91 -0.24 -18.13
CA TYR A 53 3.12 -1.04 -17.18
C TYR A 53 2.19 -1.99 -17.92
N TYR A 54 1.45 -1.48 -18.91
CA TYR A 54 0.59 -2.30 -19.76
C TYR A 54 1.36 -3.38 -20.52
N GLU A 55 2.43 -3.00 -21.20
CA GLU A 55 3.27 -3.92 -22.00
C GLU A 55 3.84 -5.07 -21.17
N ARG A 56 4.25 -4.81 -19.95
CA ARG A 56 4.79 -5.81 -19.01
C ARG A 56 3.71 -6.77 -18.49
N LYS A 57 2.48 -6.27 -18.26
CA LYS A 57 1.41 -7.02 -17.59
C LYS A 57 0.46 -7.71 -18.56
N ALA A 58 0.07 -7.05 -19.64
CA ALA A 58 -0.92 -7.55 -20.58
C ALA A 58 -0.62 -8.95 -21.18
N PRO A 59 0.64 -9.32 -21.49
CA PRO A 59 0.94 -10.66 -22.00
C PRO A 59 0.54 -11.81 -21.08
N LYS A 60 0.42 -11.54 -19.76
CA LYS A 60 0.10 -12.53 -18.72
C LYS A 60 -1.40 -12.61 -18.43
N LEU A 61 -2.22 -11.81 -19.10
CA LEU A 61 -3.64 -11.67 -18.86
C LEU A 61 -4.49 -12.28 -19.98
N ARG A 62 -5.71 -12.69 -19.64
CA ARG A 62 -6.72 -13.12 -20.59
C ARG A 62 -7.23 -11.92 -21.41
N PRO A 63 -7.81 -12.14 -22.63
CA PRO A 63 -8.23 -11.04 -23.50
C PRO A 63 -9.11 -9.98 -22.80
N HIS A 64 -10.16 -10.39 -22.09
CA HIS A 64 -11.03 -9.48 -21.38
C HIS A 64 -10.32 -8.72 -20.23
N GLU A 65 -9.32 -9.33 -19.57
CA GLU A 65 -8.54 -8.66 -18.53
C GLU A 65 -7.59 -7.60 -19.12
N LYS A 66 -7.14 -7.78 -20.36
CA LYS A 66 -6.33 -6.76 -21.08
C LYS A 66 -7.15 -5.52 -21.36
N GLU A 67 -8.41 -5.68 -21.78
CA GLU A 67 -9.33 -4.56 -21.99
C GLU A 67 -9.57 -3.80 -20.69
N ILE A 68 -9.87 -4.52 -19.60
CA ILE A 68 -10.04 -3.91 -18.27
C ILE A 68 -8.77 -3.17 -17.83
N LEU A 69 -7.59 -3.75 -18.06
CA LEU A 69 -6.33 -3.10 -17.72
C LEU A 69 -6.11 -1.83 -18.56
N PHE A 70 -6.44 -1.86 -19.84
CA PHE A 70 -6.31 -0.69 -20.71
C PHE A 70 -7.22 0.46 -20.25
N GLU A 71 -8.50 0.17 -19.97
CA GLU A 71 -9.45 1.15 -19.41
C GLU A 71 -8.97 1.68 -18.05
N LEU A 72 -8.47 0.78 -17.19
CA LEU A 72 -7.95 1.17 -15.88
C LEU A 72 -6.78 2.16 -15.98
N LEU A 73 -5.83 1.92 -16.88
CA LEU A 73 -4.67 2.80 -17.03
C LEU A 73 -5.05 4.16 -17.65
N ALA A 74 -6.10 4.22 -18.47
CA ALA A 74 -6.65 5.49 -18.92
C ALA A 74 -7.25 6.30 -17.74
N LEU A 75 -7.92 5.62 -16.81
CA LEU A 75 -8.41 6.27 -15.59
C LEU A 75 -7.28 6.66 -14.62
N VAL A 76 -6.19 5.89 -14.55
CA VAL A 76 -5.00 6.28 -13.77
C VAL A 76 -4.38 7.55 -14.35
N ASP A 77 -4.19 7.62 -15.68
CA ASP A 77 -3.64 8.78 -16.38
C ASP A 77 -4.45 10.05 -16.09
N LEU A 78 -5.76 9.96 -16.26
CA LEU A 78 -6.68 11.04 -15.95
C LEU A 78 -6.60 11.45 -14.47
N THR A 79 -6.83 10.49 -13.57
CA THR A 79 -6.87 10.77 -12.12
C THR A 79 -5.56 11.37 -11.62
N PHE A 80 -4.42 10.87 -12.13
CA PHE A 80 -3.11 11.39 -11.79
C PHE A 80 -2.89 12.81 -12.32
N THR A 81 -3.34 13.10 -13.53
CA THR A 81 -3.24 14.44 -14.12
C THR A 81 -4.02 15.46 -13.30
N GLU A 82 -5.25 15.13 -12.92
CA GLU A 82 -6.09 16.04 -12.10
C GLU A 82 -5.59 16.14 -10.65
N TYR A 83 -5.09 15.04 -10.05
CA TYR A 83 -4.42 15.05 -8.76
C TYR A 83 -3.22 15.99 -8.76
N TRP A 84 -2.37 15.93 -9.80
CA TRP A 84 -1.21 16.81 -9.94
C TRP A 84 -1.61 18.28 -10.03
N LYS A 85 -2.57 18.63 -10.87
CA LYS A 85 -3.08 19.98 -10.99
C LYS A 85 -3.64 20.52 -9.67
N TYR A 86 -4.32 19.65 -8.91
CA TYR A 86 -4.98 20.01 -7.66
C TYR A 86 -3.97 20.34 -6.54
N TRP A 87 -2.90 19.53 -6.41
CA TRP A 87 -1.96 19.67 -5.30
C TRP A 87 -0.66 20.40 -5.61
N GLN A 88 -0.29 20.65 -6.87
CA GLN A 88 1.01 21.19 -7.25
C GLN A 88 1.42 22.47 -6.51
N ASN A 89 0.47 23.39 -6.27
CA ASN A 89 0.74 24.65 -5.58
C ASN A 89 0.91 24.43 -4.07
N TYR A 90 0.14 23.53 -3.48
CA TYR A 90 0.26 23.17 -2.06
C TYR A 90 1.58 22.45 -1.76
N ASP A 91 1.99 21.57 -2.66
CA ASP A 91 3.22 20.80 -2.53
C ASP A 91 4.48 21.61 -2.88
N ALA A 92 4.35 22.82 -3.43
CA ALA A 92 5.48 23.68 -3.80
C ALA A 92 6.38 24.06 -2.61
N ASP A 93 5.80 24.13 -1.40
CA ASP A 93 6.53 24.45 -0.17
C ASP A 93 7.18 23.21 0.50
N PHE A 94 6.91 22.02 -0.02
CA PHE A 94 7.45 20.79 0.56
C PHE A 94 8.91 20.60 0.15
N ARG A 95 9.78 20.47 1.15
CA ARG A 95 11.18 20.10 0.93
C ARG A 95 11.34 18.61 1.19
N TYR A 96 11.28 17.82 0.14
CA TYR A 96 11.39 16.37 0.24
C TYR A 96 12.77 15.94 0.73
N ILE A 97 12.79 15.07 1.76
CA ILE A 97 13.98 14.40 2.29
C ILE A 97 14.14 13.04 1.62
N TYR A 98 13.04 12.29 1.57
CA TYR A 98 12.96 10.99 0.94
C TYR A 98 11.70 10.90 0.07
N GLN A 99 11.83 10.16 -1.02
CA GLN A 99 10.72 9.80 -1.91
C GLN A 99 10.93 8.37 -2.36
N GLU A 100 9.92 7.51 -2.17
CA GLU A 100 9.95 6.08 -2.50
C GLU A 100 11.24 5.38 -1.99
N LYS A 101 11.73 5.79 -0.81
CA LYS A 101 12.98 5.29 -0.25
C LYS A 101 12.76 3.99 0.52
N ALA A 102 13.39 2.92 0.07
CA ALA A 102 13.48 1.69 0.84
C ALA A 102 14.31 1.89 2.12
N PHE A 103 13.89 1.26 3.20
CA PHE A 103 14.61 1.30 4.47
C PHE A 103 14.78 -0.10 5.07
N LYS A 104 15.80 -0.22 5.90
CA LYS A 104 16.02 -1.34 6.82
C LYS A 104 16.48 -0.76 8.14
N VAL A 105 15.69 -0.96 9.19
CA VAL A 105 15.96 -0.47 10.54
C VAL A 105 15.93 -1.65 11.50
N ASP A 106 17.01 -1.85 12.24
CA ASP A 106 17.04 -2.88 13.27
C ASP A 106 16.32 -2.36 14.53
N HIS A 107 15.30 -3.11 14.94
CA HIS A 107 14.52 -2.83 16.12
C HIS A 107 14.81 -3.87 17.20
N ARG A 108 15.10 -3.39 18.41
CA ARG A 108 15.28 -4.25 19.57
C ARG A 108 14.04 -4.18 20.45
N THR A 109 13.36 -5.30 20.60
CA THR A 109 12.16 -5.41 21.46
C THR A 109 12.55 -5.36 22.94
N LYS A 110 11.56 -5.14 23.82
CA LYS A 110 11.76 -5.20 25.27
C LYS A 110 12.25 -6.57 25.74
N SER A 111 11.87 -7.65 25.06
CA SER A 111 12.36 -9.01 25.33
C SER A 111 13.81 -9.22 24.89
N GLY A 112 14.45 -8.23 24.27
CA GLY A 112 15.84 -8.27 23.82
C GLY A 112 16.06 -8.84 22.43
N LYS A 113 15.00 -9.19 21.67
CA LYS A 113 15.12 -9.68 20.31
C LYS A 113 15.47 -8.55 19.35
N SER A 114 16.42 -8.78 18.45
CA SER A 114 16.76 -7.83 17.37
C SER A 114 16.09 -8.27 16.08
N ILE A 115 15.19 -7.45 15.56
CA ILE A 115 14.37 -7.77 14.41
C ILE A 115 14.55 -6.68 13.35
N PRO A 116 14.99 -7.02 12.12
CA PRO A 116 15.10 -6.06 11.05
C PRO A 116 13.72 -5.75 10.48
N ILE A 117 13.29 -4.50 10.63
CA ILE A 117 12.09 -3.98 9.99
C ILE A 117 12.47 -3.39 8.63
N ARG A 118 11.76 -3.80 7.60
CA ARG A 118 11.96 -3.33 6.23
C ARG A 118 10.67 -2.76 5.66
N GLY A 119 10.82 -1.75 4.84
CA GLY A 119 9.70 -1.13 4.14
C GLY A 119 10.19 -0.11 3.13
N ARG A 120 9.25 0.69 2.64
CA ARG A 120 9.52 1.81 1.75
C ARG A 120 8.61 2.96 2.16
N TRP A 121 9.18 4.12 2.47
CA TRP A 121 8.43 5.33 2.70
C TRP A 121 8.00 5.91 1.36
N ASP A 122 6.73 6.25 1.22
CA ASP A 122 6.21 6.87 0.01
C ASP A 122 6.85 8.26 -0.17
N ALA A 123 6.76 9.12 0.85
CA ALA A 123 7.52 10.35 0.89
C ALA A 123 7.77 10.83 2.33
N VAL A 124 8.86 11.56 2.51
CA VAL A 124 9.21 12.26 3.76
C VAL A 124 9.60 13.68 3.39
N TYR A 125 8.99 14.66 4.01
CA TYR A 125 9.23 16.06 3.71
C TYR A 125 9.35 16.93 4.95
N LYS A 126 9.96 18.09 4.78
CA LYS A 126 9.89 19.21 5.73
C LYS A 126 8.89 20.22 5.23
N ASP A 127 8.05 20.70 6.12
CA ASP A 127 7.18 21.84 5.85
C ASP A 127 7.92 23.20 5.99
N SER A 128 7.19 24.31 5.85
CA SER A 128 7.72 25.66 5.99
C SER A 128 8.32 25.96 7.36
N GLN A 129 7.92 25.23 8.41
CA GLN A 129 8.42 25.34 9.78
C GLN A 129 9.59 24.38 10.06
N ASN A 130 10.11 23.67 9.05
CA ASN A 130 11.11 22.61 9.14
C ASN A 130 10.68 21.39 9.97
N ALA A 131 9.39 21.22 10.25
CA ALA A 131 8.86 20.02 10.87
C ALA A 131 8.88 18.86 9.86
N ILE A 132 9.27 17.67 10.34
CA ILE A 132 9.39 16.46 9.49
C ILE A 132 8.08 15.69 9.49
N TRP A 133 7.57 15.39 8.33
CA TRP A 133 6.33 14.65 8.11
C TRP A 133 6.55 13.41 7.27
N LEU A 134 5.90 12.31 7.66
CA LEU A 134 5.74 11.15 6.79
C LEU A 134 4.50 11.36 5.93
N MET A 135 4.64 11.31 4.60
CA MET A 135 3.50 11.25 3.68
C MET A 135 3.24 9.79 3.33
N GLU A 136 2.02 9.34 3.56
CA GLU A 136 1.56 8.00 3.22
C GLU A 136 0.45 8.10 2.17
N ASN A 137 0.68 7.55 0.98
CA ASN A 137 -0.25 7.59 -0.14
C ASN A 137 -1.14 6.36 -0.17
N LYS A 138 -2.43 6.55 -0.26
CA LYS A 138 -3.39 5.43 -0.36
C LYS A 138 -4.39 5.67 -1.48
N THR A 139 -4.60 4.65 -2.29
CA THR A 139 -5.70 4.62 -3.25
C THR A 139 -6.88 3.82 -2.67
N LYS A 140 -8.05 4.41 -2.63
CA LYS A 140 -9.26 3.79 -2.07
C LYS A 140 -10.47 4.04 -2.98
N SER A 141 -11.42 3.10 -3.05
CA SER A 141 -12.70 3.31 -3.72
C SER A 141 -13.78 3.90 -2.81
N ARG A 142 -13.65 3.64 -1.52
CA ARG A 142 -14.54 4.18 -0.47
C ARG A 142 -13.67 4.75 0.64
N VAL A 143 -14.07 5.89 1.16
CA VAL A 143 -13.37 6.59 2.26
C VAL A 143 -14.41 6.86 3.34
N ASP A 144 -14.18 6.28 4.48
CA ASP A 144 -14.82 6.62 5.75
C ASP A 144 -13.81 7.50 6.49
N GLU A 145 -14.02 8.81 6.43
CA GLU A 145 -13.07 9.78 6.97
C GLU A 145 -12.94 9.67 8.49
N GLN A 146 -14.08 9.60 9.19
CA GLN A 146 -14.07 9.53 10.65
C GLN A 146 -13.41 8.25 11.15
N GLY A 147 -13.79 7.11 10.58
CA GLY A 147 -13.17 5.83 10.94
C GLY A 147 -11.69 5.77 10.58
N LEU A 148 -11.29 6.40 9.47
CA LEU A 148 -9.89 6.46 9.06
C LEU A 148 -9.06 7.31 10.01
N LEU A 149 -9.49 8.52 10.34
CA LEU A 149 -8.77 9.41 11.25
C LEU A 149 -8.66 8.81 12.66
N ALA A 150 -9.72 8.17 13.14
CA ALA A 150 -9.69 7.47 14.42
C ALA A 150 -8.72 6.28 14.44
N ALA A 151 -8.53 5.61 13.30
CA ALA A 151 -7.67 4.43 13.19
C ALA A 151 -6.18 4.75 12.95
N LEU A 152 -5.86 5.93 12.38
CA LEU A 152 -4.49 6.27 11.97
C LEU A 152 -3.45 6.20 13.12
N PRO A 153 -3.73 6.69 14.34
CA PRO A 153 -2.78 6.58 15.46
C PRO A 153 -2.51 5.15 15.93
N PHE A 154 -3.31 4.19 15.44
CA PHE A 154 -3.20 2.76 15.76
C PHE A 154 -2.85 1.90 14.55
N ASP A 155 -2.77 2.49 13.36
CA ASP A 155 -2.43 1.74 12.15
C ASP A 155 -1.00 1.21 12.22
N LEU A 156 -0.88 -0.12 12.16
CA LEU A 156 0.39 -0.81 12.36
C LEU A 156 1.46 -0.38 11.36
N GLN A 157 1.10 -0.26 10.07
CA GLN A 157 2.05 0.12 9.03
C GLN A 157 2.55 1.54 9.24
N THR A 158 1.63 2.46 9.42
CA THR A 158 1.89 3.88 9.51
C THR A 158 2.71 4.23 10.75
N MET A 159 2.32 3.72 11.91
CA MET A 159 3.04 3.94 13.16
C MET A 159 4.43 3.30 13.17
N MET A 160 4.54 2.08 12.62
CA MET A 160 5.84 1.41 12.44
C MET A 160 6.77 2.21 11.50
N TYR A 161 6.22 2.81 10.44
CA TYR A 161 6.99 3.63 9.51
C TYR A 161 7.49 4.92 10.16
N VAL A 162 6.66 5.58 10.98
CA VAL A 162 7.07 6.77 11.77
C VAL A 162 8.19 6.40 12.74
N HIS A 163 8.03 5.29 13.49
CA HIS A 163 9.06 4.81 14.40
C HIS A 163 10.40 4.53 13.69
N CYS A 164 10.36 3.84 12.55
CA CYS A 164 11.55 3.56 11.76
C CYS A 164 12.18 4.84 11.20
N LEU A 165 11.36 5.80 10.80
CA LEU A 165 11.81 7.11 10.29
C LEU A 165 12.51 7.93 11.38
N GLN A 166 11.98 7.96 12.60
CA GLN A 166 12.65 8.61 13.74
C GLN A 166 14.02 8.00 14.02
N LYS A 167 14.14 6.67 13.93
CA LYS A 167 15.43 5.98 14.11
C LYS A 167 16.41 6.29 12.99
N ASP A 168 15.96 6.31 11.74
CA ASP A 168 16.81 6.59 10.57
C ASP A 168 17.33 8.04 10.60
N LEU A 169 16.46 8.99 10.86
CA LEU A 169 16.81 10.40 10.89
C LEU A 169 17.45 10.87 12.21
N LYS A 170 17.30 10.10 13.29
CA LYS A 170 17.67 10.48 14.67
C LYS A 170 17.05 11.82 15.07
N ARG A 171 15.84 12.07 14.66
CA ARG A 171 15.06 13.29 14.89
C ARG A 171 13.59 12.97 15.10
N PRO A 172 12.85 13.80 15.85
CA PRO A 172 11.42 13.66 15.97
C PRO A 172 10.74 13.85 14.61
N VAL A 173 9.67 13.11 14.40
CA VAL A 173 8.74 13.24 13.28
C VAL A 173 7.47 13.87 13.82
N ALA A 174 7.02 14.96 13.22
CA ALA A 174 5.87 15.75 13.71
C ALA A 174 4.55 14.99 13.54
N GLY A 175 4.49 14.09 12.55
CA GLY A 175 3.28 13.31 12.30
C GLY A 175 3.22 12.77 10.88
N ILE A 176 1.99 12.55 10.45
CA ILE A 176 1.67 11.91 9.18
C ILE A 176 0.83 12.85 8.34
N LEU A 177 1.20 13.01 7.07
CA LEU A 177 0.30 13.51 6.03
C LEU A 177 -0.30 12.30 5.31
N TYR A 178 -1.53 11.96 5.66
CA TYR A 178 -2.23 10.85 5.03
C TYR A 178 -2.95 11.35 3.77
N ASN A 179 -2.44 10.91 2.63
CA ASN A 179 -2.87 11.36 1.31
C ASN A 179 -3.70 10.27 0.64
N VAL A 180 -4.98 10.54 0.43
CA VAL A 180 -5.91 9.57 -0.13
C VAL A 180 -6.39 10.01 -1.50
N ILE A 181 -6.18 9.14 -2.47
CA ILE A 181 -6.68 9.27 -3.83
C ILE A 181 -7.86 8.30 -3.99
N ARG A 182 -9.05 8.85 -4.21
CA ARG A 182 -10.22 8.02 -4.47
C ARG A 182 -10.20 7.54 -5.92
N ARG A 183 -10.12 6.23 -6.08
CA ARG A 183 -10.25 5.62 -7.40
C ARG A 183 -11.67 5.85 -7.93
N PRO A 184 -11.84 6.36 -9.17
CA PRO A 184 -13.15 6.48 -9.80
C PRO A 184 -13.89 5.14 -9.80
N THR A 185 -15.18 5.17 -9.49
CA THR A 185 -16.05 3.99 -9.43
C THR A 185 -17.21 4.05 -10.43
N LEU A 186 -17.26 5.09 -11.24
CA LEU A 186 -18.19 5.18 -12.36
C LEU A 186 -17.96 3.99 -13.31
N ARG A 187 -19.06 3.46 -13.85
CA ARG A 187 -19.01 2.36 -14.82
C ARG A 187 -19.26 2.90 -16.22
N LYS A 188 -18.48 2.43 -17.18
CA LYS A 188 -18.68 2.71 -18.58
C LYS A 188 -20.06 2.18 -19.02
N LYS A 189 -20.85 3.04 -19.72
CA LYS A 189 -22.14 2.65 -20.28
C LYS A 189 -21.90 1.75 -21.50
N LYS A 190 -22.89 0.90 -21.84
CA LYS A 190 -22.78 0.01 -22.99
C LYS A 190 -22.67 0.75 -24.35
N THR A 191 -23.24 1.95 -24.42
CA THR A 191 -23.24 2.81 -25.61
C THR A 191 -22.06 3.80 -25.65
N GLU A 192 -21.17 3.76 -24.66
CA GLU A 192 -20.11 4.75 -24.45
C GLU A 192 -18.78 4.15 -24.91
N ASN A 193 -18.03 4.85 -25.74
CA ASN A 193 -16.65 4.48 -26.05
C ASN A 193 -15.71 4.91 -24.92
N LEU A 194 -14.43 4.52 -24.96
CA LEU A 194 -13.48 4.83 -23.89
C LEU A 194 -13.21 6.35 -23.75
N PRO A 195 -12.98 7.13 -24.81
CA PRO A 195 -12.84 8.59 -24.70
C PRO A 195 -14.03 9.27 -24.02
N GLU A 196 -15.26 8.96 -24.43
CA GLU A 196 -16.49 9.50 -23.82
C GLU A 196 -16.59 9.17 -22.32
N PHE A 197 -16.25 7.94 -21.97
CA PHE A 197 -16.20 7.50 -20.57
C PHE A 197 -15.16 8.28 -19.76
N VAL A 198 -13.95 8.44 -20.31
CA VAL A 198 -12.87 9.19 -19.65
C VAL A 198 -13.27 10.66 -19.46
N THR A 199 -13.86 11.31 -20.47
CA THR A 199 -14.36 12.69 -20.35
C THR A 199 -15.42 12.82 -19.26
N ARG A 200 -16.37 11.88 -19.18
CA ARG A 200 -17.39 11.90 -18.13
C ARG A 200 -16.82 11.71 -16.72
N VAL A 201 -15.76 10.90 -16.58
CA VAL A 201 -15.05 10.75 -15.30
C VAL A 201 -14.26 12.03 -14.98
N GLU A 202 -13.66 12.68 -15.97
CA GLU A 202 -12.98 13.97 -15.81
C GLU A 202 -13.93 15.04 -15.29
N GLU A 203 -15.10 15.17 -15.90
CA GLU A 203 -16.16 16.09 -15.47
C GLU A 203 -16.56 15.84 -14.01
N ASP A 204 -16.72 14.58 -13.62
CA ASP A 204 -17.05 14.20 -12.23
C ASP A 204 -15.93 14.57 -11.24
N ILE A 205 -14.67 14.39 -11.62
CA ILE A 205 -13.51 14.80 -10.80
C ILE A 205 -13.47 16.32 -10.65
N LEU A 206 -13.64 17.06 -11.76
CA LEU A 206 -13.59 18.52 -11.77
C LEU A 206 -14.72 19.18 -10.99
N GLN A 207 -15.91 18.58 -10.99
CA GLN A 207 -17.06 19.07 -10.22
C GLN A 207 -16.89 18.88 -8.71
N ARG A 208 -16.14 17.87 -8.27
CA ARG A 208 -15.98 17.55 -6.85
C ARG A 208 -14.56 17.03 -6.53
N PRO A 209 -13.53 17.83 -6.73
CA PRO A 209 -12.14 17.42 -6.55
C PRO A 209 -11.85 16.95 -5.12
N ASP A 210 -12.43 17.61 -4.11
CA ASP A 210 -12.27 17.22 -2.69
C ASP A 210 -12.82 15.83 -2.36
N HIS A 211 -13.74 15.30 -3.18
CA HIS A 211 -14.21 13.94 -3.06
C HIS A 211 -13.16 12.92 -3.55
N TYR A 212 -12.31 13.33 -4.48
CA TYR A 212 -11.30 12.46 -5.08
C TYR A 212 -9.93 12.60 -4.42
N PHE A 213 -9.58 13.78 -3.94
CA PHE A 213 -8.24 14.12 -3.46
C PHE A 213 -8.31 14.68 -2.04
N MET A 214 -8.04 13.80 -1.07
CA MET A 214 -8.16 14.13 0.35
C MET A 214 -6.82 14.03 1.04
N ARG A 215 -6.55 14.96 1.94
CA ARG A 215 -5.35 14.93 2.79
C ARG A 215 -5.68 15.29 4.22
N TRP A 216 -5.11 14.56 5.14
CA TRP A 216 -5.21 14.85 6.56
C TRP A 216 -3.84 14.83 7.21
N LYS A 217 -3.53 15.87 7.95
CA LYS A 217 -2.38 15.92 8.87
C LYS A 217 -2.81 15.34 10.21
N VAL A 218 -2.06 14.34 10.69
CA VAL A 218 -2.23 13.76 12.02
C VAL A 218 -0.94 13.98 12.78
N GLU A 219 -0.98 14.84 13.75
CA GLU A 219 0.15 15.11 14.65
C GLU A 219 0.37 13.93 15.59
N LEU A 220 1.62 13.62 15.87
CA LEU A 220 2.02 12.55 16.76
C LEU A 220 3.05 13.06 17.76
N LEU A 221 2.77 12.86 19.03
CA LEU A 221 3.74 13.19 20.07
C LEU A 221 4.77 12.05 20.21
N PRO A 222 6.03 12.36 20.54
CA PRO A 222 7.06 11.34 20.74
C PRO A 222 6.68 10.28 21.78
N GLU A 223 5.98 10.68 22.83
CA GLU A 223 5.47 9.81 23.89
C GLU A 223 4.40 8.83 23.39
N ASP A 224 3.51 9.26 22.48
CA ASP A 224 2.48 8.40 21.89
C ASP A 224 3.14 7.30 21.03
N ILE A 225 4.20 7.68 20.30
CA ILE A 225 4.94 6.71 19.47
C ILE A 225 5.68 5.71 20.36
N ALA A 226 6.33 6.18 21.43
CA ALA A 226 7.04 5.32 22.37
C ALA A 226 6.07 4.34 23.08
N ASP A 227 4.92 4.83 23.47
CA ASP A 227 3.87 4.06 24.13
C ASP A 227 3.28 3.01 23.18
N TRP A 228 3.01 3.39 21.94
CA TRP A 228 2.56 2.47 20.91
C TRP A 228 3.60 1.38 20.60
N VAL A 229 4.87 1.74 20.51
CA VAL A 229 5.96 0.76 20.34
C VAL A 229 5.93 -0.25 21.46
N ALA A 230 5.86 0.22 22.70
CA ALA A 230 5.92 -0.62 23.88
C ALA A 230 4.70 -1.55 24.06
N LYS A 231 3.50 -1.06 23.70
CA LYS A 231 2.23 -1.74 23.93
C LYS A 231 1.74 -2.54 22.71
N SER A 232 2.22 -2.19 21.51
CA SER A 232 1.74 -2.81 20.27
C SER A 232 2.86 -3.42 19.44
N LEU A 233 3.88 -2.65 19.06
CA LEU A 233 4.92 -3.13 18.15
C LEU A 233 5.77 -4.25 18.78
N ASP A 234 6.30 -4.05 19.97
CA ASP A 234 7.13 -5.03 20.66
C ASP A 234 6.42 -6.38 20.85
N PRO A 235 5.18 -6.43 21.41
CA PRO A 235 4.46 -7.69 21.55
C PRO A 235 4.18 -8.39 20.21
N ILE A 236 3.83 -7.61 19.15
CA ILE A 236 3.60 -8.17 17.82
C ILE A 236 4.88 -8.78 17.25
N LEU A 237 6.00 -8.06 17.35
CA LEU A 237 7.29 -8.53 16.85
C LEU A 237 7.79 -9.76 17.62
N ASP A 238 7.62 -9.82 18.92
CA ASP A 238 7.96 -10.99 19.74
C ASP A 238 7.15 -12.22 19.32
N GLN A 239 5.84 -12.06 19.05
CA GLN A 239 5.00 -13.14 18.53
C GLN A 239 5.41 -13.58 17.11
N VAL A 240 5.74 -12.63 16.24
CA VAL A 240 6.22 -12.94 14.87
C VAL A 240 7.55 -13.65 14.93
N TYR A 241 8.44 -13.25 15.83
CA TYR A 241 9.74 -13.90 16.02
C TYR A 241 9.58 -15.34 16.53
N ALA A 242 8.77 -15.56 17.54
CA ALA A 242 8.50 -16.90 18.07
C ALA A 242 7.93 -17.84 17.00
N TRP A 243 6.95 -17.35 16.24
CA TRP A 243 6.39 -18.08 15.09
C TRP A 243 7.46 -18.38 14.03
N TRP A 244 8.30 -17.41 13.67
CA TRP A 244 9.35 -17.61 12.67
C TRP A 244 10.36 -18.67 13.11
N GLU A 245 10.81 -18.62 14.35
CA GLU A 245 11.74 -19.63 14.89
C GLU A 245 11.10 -21.03 14.92
N SER A 246 9.80 -21.13 15.23
CA SER A 246 9.11 -22.41 15.24
C SER A 246 9.02 -23.05 13.85
N ILE A 247 8.64 -22.29 12.83
CA ILE A 247 8.57 -22.83 11.45
C ILE A 247 9.94 -23.05 10.81
N LYS A 248 10.97 -22.32 11.24
CA LYS A 248 12.35 -22.50 10.79
C LYS A 248 12.96 -23.78 11.34
N SER A 249 12.65 -24.13 12.59
CA SER A 249 13.12 -25.37 13.22
C SER A 249 12.39 -26.61 12.72
N ASN A 250 11.14 -26.48 12.26
CA ASN A 250 10.36 -27.58 11.67
C ASN A 250 9.60 -27.13 10.40
N PRO A 251 10.30 -26.94 9.27
CA PRO A 251 9.68 -26.38 8.06
C PRO A 251 8.73 -27.36 7.34
N PHE A 252 8.83 -28.67 7.59
CA PHE A 252 8.03 -29.70 6.93
C PHE A 252 6.72 -29.99 7.67
N GLU A 253 6.71 -29.80 8.99
CA GLU A 253 5.55 -30.04 9.85
C GLU A 253 5.22 -28.77 10.67
N PRO A 254 4.86 -27.66 9.99
CA PRO A 254 4.60 -26.40 10.70
C PRO A 254 3.42 -26.49 11.67
N TRP A 255 2.49 -27.41 11.43
CA TRP A 255 1.31 -27.64 12.26
C TRP A 255 1.59 -28.30 13.60
N ASP A 256 2.78 -28.87 13.80
CA ASP A 256 3.23 -29.38 15.11
C ASP A 256 3.57 -28.25 16.09
N SER A 257 3.70 -27.03 15.59
CA SER A 257 4.01 -25.87 16.41
C SER A 257 2.73 -25.16 16.89
N PRO A 258 2.57 -24.91 18.19
CA PRO A 258 1.43 -24.16 18.73
C PRO A 258 1.40 -22.70 18.27
N GLU A 259 2.55 -22.15 17.84
CA GLU A 259 2.64 -20.81 17.26
C GLU A 259 2.13 -20.74 15.82
N HIS A 260 1.98 -21.88 15.15
CA HIS A 260 1.45 -21.92 13.79
C HIS A 260 -0.04 -22.29 13.82
N PHE A 261 -0.89 -21.40 13.28
CA PHE A 261 -2.32 -21.62 13.21
C PHE A 261 -2.94 -20.93 11.99
N SER A 262 -4.07 -21.47 11.55
CA SER A 262 -4.96 -20.78 10.62
C SER A 262 -6.13 -20.16 11.38
N ASN A 263 -6.39 -18.89 11.14
CA ASN A 263 -7.57 -18.21 11.66
C ASN A 263 -8.70 -18.27 10.63
N PRO A 264 -9.73 -19.11 10.81
CA PRO A 264 -10.79 -19.28 9.84
C PRO A 264 -11.52 -17.96 9.49
N THR A 265 -11.62 -17.02 10.44
CA THR A 265 -12.27 -15.72 10.20
C THR A 265 -11.43 -14.84 9.27
N ALA A 266 -10.12 -14.98 9.25
CA ALA A 266 -9.22 -14.25 8.37
C ALA A 266 -9.27 -14.76 6.91
N LEU A 267 -9.89 -15.92 6.65
CA LEU A 267 -10.17 -16.40 5.30
C LEU A 267 -11.30 -15.63 4.61
N PHE A 268 -12.07 -14.87 5.39
CA PHE A 268 -13.14 -14.01 4.91
C PHE A 268 -12.82 -12.56 5.23
N THR A 269 -12.68 -11.76 4.20
CA THR A 269 -12.43 -10.33 4.32
C THR A 269 -13.69 -9.55 3.96
N LYS A 270 -13.75 -8.27 4.28
CA LYS A 270 -14.83 -7.39 3.81
C LYS A 270 -14.95 -7.30 2.27
N TYR A 271 -13.97 -7.81 1.55
CA TYR A 271 -13.95 -7.86 0.08
C TYR A 271 -14.23 -9.25 -0.49
N GLY A 272 -14.58 -10.23 0.36
CA GLY A 272 -14.85 -11.61 -0.01
C GLY A 272 -13.81 -12.59 0.55
N ARG A 273 -13.68 -13.74 -0.10
CA ARG A 273 -12.77 -14.79 0.32
C ARG A 273 -11.31 -14.38 0.12
N SER A 274 -10.44 -14.80 1.05
CA SER A 274 -8.99 -14.70 0.89
C SER A 274 -8.53 -15.38 -0.41
N ARG A 275 -7.49 -14.83 -1.03
CA ARG A 275 -6.85 -15.46 -2.20
C ARG A 275 -6.31 -16.87 -1.90
N TYR A 276 -6.05 -17.18 -0.65
CA TYR A 276 -5.56 -18.49 -0.19
C TYR A 276 -6.67 -19.42 0.26
N PHE A 277 -7.94 -19.02 0.15
CA PHE A 277 -9.06 -19.81 0.66
C PHE A 277 -9.08 -21.24 0.11
N ASP A 278 -9.07 -21.41 -1.21
CA ASP A 278 -9.12 -22.74 -1.83
C ASP A 278 -7.83 -23.55 -1.60
N PHE A 279 -6.70 -22.86 -1.44
CA PHE A 279 -5.44 -23.51 -1.08
C PHE A 279 -5.52 -24.08 0.34
N ILE A 280 -5.91 -23.27 1.32
CA ILE A 280 -5.96 -23.67 2.73
C ILE A 280 -7.05 -24.71 2.99
N THR A 281 -8.22 -24.55 2.35
CA THR A 281 -9.37 -25.41 2.65
C THR A 281 -9.45 -26.68 1.80
N ARG A 282 -8.81 -26.70 0.63
CA ARG A 282 -8.94 -27.77 -0.37
C ARG A 282 -7.61 -28.22 -0.96
N GLY A 283 -6.48 -27.64 -0.57
CA GLY A 283 -5.18 -27.92 -1.18
C GLY A 283 -5.05 -27.45 -2.65
N SER A 284 -6.00 -26.65 -3.16
CA SER A 284 -6.01 -26.26 -4.56
C SER A 284 -5.09 -25.07 -4.84
N THR A 285 -4.13 -25.28 -5.74
CA THR A 285 -3.24 -24.22 -6.25
C THR A 285 -3.76 -23.57 -7.54
N SER A 286 -4.99 -23.90 -7.96
CA SER A 286 -5.59 -23.32 -9.16
C SER A 286 -5.65 -21.79 -9.06
N GLY A 287 -5.21 -21.09 -10.11
CA GLY A 287 -5.13 -19.63 -10.09
C GLY A 287 -4.01 -19.03 -9.25
N MET A 288 -3.08 -19.84 -8.76
CA MET A 288 -1.90 -19.42 -7.99
C MET A 288 -0.61 -19.66 -8.78
N TYR A 289 0.44 -18.94 -8.41
CA TYR A 289 1.81 -19.23 -8.82
C TYR A 289 2.75 -19.02 -7.65
N GLN A 290 3.86 -19.74 -7.64
CA GLN A 290 4.91 -19.57 -6.66
C GLN A 290 6.02 -18.68 -7.24
N ARG A 291 6.38 -17.63 -6.54
CA ARG A 291 7.53 -16.80 -6.90
C ARG A 291 8.80 -17.59 -6.67
N LYS A 292 9.72 -17.59 -7.64
CA LYS A 292 11.06 -18.13 -7.40
C LYS A 292 11.71 -17.31 -6.27
N LYS A 293 12.31 -18.00 -5.32
CA LYS A 293 13.18 -17.35 -4.31
C LYS A 293 14.43 -16.88 -5.09
N GLU A 294 14.63 -15.56 -5.14
CA GLU A 294 15.90 -14.96 -5.57
C GLU A 294 16.93 -15.06 -4.47
#